data_dbd361673c1080ee7807b2e5188f41b7
#
_entry.id   dbd361673c1080ee7807b2e5188f41b7
#
_cell.length_a   1.000
_cell.length_b   1.000
_cell.length_c   1.000
_cell.angle_alpha   90.00
_cell.angle_beta   90.00
_cell.angle_gamma   90.00
#
_symmetry.space_group_name_H-M   'P 1'
#
loop_
_entity.id
_entity.type
_entity.pdbx_description
1 polymer ?
#
loop_
_entity_poly.entity_id
_entity_poly.type
_entity_poly.pdbx_seq_one_letter_code
_entity_poly.pdbx_strand_id
1 'polypeptide(L)'
;MTPTPHDAVAILAQQREDLTLALRRAEQAHCLGIIDHLAAKIRARCPEAVYVAFDRSGEHRTVTVYGVLGEQPSPLAACPWLWDGTETGHPLNEIDSDIILDIEYALLPPTSPVWALVRRNTGMDGSSLLELPPADRAARVAELIRGHHPAATAVIVDSRAGGGRVVGVIEERTDGKVPAPVARPRLSRACDDALTRLVAQVFLLSPLADRHLRAIPRDFTHPYGSSVSDQVRLLLLPTA
;
A
#
# COMPACT_ATOMS: atom_id res chain seq x y z
N MET A 1 -19.13 -41.60 1.90
CA MET A 1 -18.77 -41.68 3.32
C MET A 1 -19.34 -40.45 3.99
N THR A 2 -20.17 -40.61 4.99
CA THR A 2 -20.67 -39.49 5.82
C THR A 2 -19.58 -39.09 6.82
N PRO A 3 -19.25 -37.83 6.98
CA PRO A 3 -18.23 -37.39 7.94
C PRO A 3 -18.65 -37.76 9.38
N THR A 4 -17.70 -38.11 10.18
CA THR A 4 -17.95 -38.35 11.60
C THR A 4 -18.31 -37.01 12.30
N PRO A 5 -18.99 -37.04 13.48
CA PRO A 5 -19.27 -35.79 14.22
C PRO A 5 -18.00 -34.98 14.54
N HIS A 6 -16.89 -35.64 14.75
CA HIS A 6 -15.58 -35.00 15.01
C HIS A 6 -15.05 -34.29 13.76
N ASP A 7 -15.17 -34.91 12.57
CA ASP A 7 -14.79 -34.30 11.30
C ASP A 7 -15.65 -33.07 10.98
N ALA A 8 -16.95 -33.12 11.30
CA ALA A 8 -17.87 -32.01 11.12
C ALA A 8 -17.46 -30.78 11.98
N VAL A 9 -17.07 -31.01 13.23
CA VAL A 9 -16.58 -29.92 14.11
C VAL A 9 -15.30 -29.30 13.55
N ALA A 10 -14.36 -30.11 13.10
CA ALA A 10 -13.11 -29.62 12.50
C ALA A 10 -13.36 -28.79 11.22
N ILE A 11 -14.26 -29.27 10.35
CA ILE A 11 -14.66 -28.54 9.12
C ILE A 11 -15.29 -27.18 9.46
N LEU A 12 -16.20 -27.13 10.44
CA LEU A 12 -16.84 -25.88 10.86
C LEU A 12 -15.85 -24.91 11.51
N ALA A 13 -14.89 -25.42 12.29
CA ALA A 13 -13.83 -24.61 12.88
C ALA A 13 -12.96 -23.95 11.79
N GLN A 14 -12.55 -24.74 10.78
CA GLN A 14 -11.80 -24.23 9.64
C GLN A 14 -12.58 -23.17 8.86
N GLN A 15 -13.86 -23.44 8.54
CA GLN A 15 -14.71 -22.48 7.83
C GLN A 15 -14.84 -21.16 8.60
N ARG A 16 -14.98 -21.23 9.95
CA ARG A 16 -15.03 -20.02 10.77
C ARG A 16 -13.72 -19.22 10.70
N GLU A 17 -12.59 -19.92 10.71
CA GLU A 17 -11.27 -19.29 10.60
C GLU A 17 -11.08 -18.60 9.25
N ASP A 18 -11.46 -19.27 8.15
CA ASP A 18 -11.40 -18.75 6.79
C ASP A 18 -12.29 -17.51 6.62
N LEU A 19 -13.52 -17.53 7.14
CA LEU A 19 -14.43 -16.39 7.14
C LEU A 19 -13.88 -15.22 7.95
N THR A 20 -13.29 -15.49 9.12
CA THR A 20 -12.67 -14.45 9.95
C THR A 20 -11.51 -13.78 9.23
N LEU A 21 -10.69 -14.57 8.52
CA LEU A 21 -9.58 -14.05 7.72
C LEU A 21 -10.08 -13.21 6.54
N ALA A 22 -11.12 -13.69 5.85
CA ALA A 22 -11.75 -12.96 4.74
C ALA A 22 -12.32 -11.62 5.20
N LEU A 23 -13.02 -11.60 6.34
CA LEU A 23 -13.55 -10.38 6.93
C LEU A 23 -12.45 -9.36 7.25
N ARG A 24 -11.38 -9.79 7.92
CA ARG A 24 -10.23 -8.91 8.23
C ARG A 24 -9.59 -8.32 6.96
N ARG A 25 -9.45 -9.12 5.91
CA ARG A 25 -8.93 -8.62 4.62
C ARG A 25 -9.85 -7.60 3.98
N ALA A 26 -11.17 -7.84 4.03
CA ALA A 26 -12.16 -6.89 3.53
C ALA A 26 -12.13 -5.58 4.31
N GLU A 27 -12.04 -5.61 5.64
CA GLU A 27 -11.89 -4.42 6.49
C GLU A 27 -10.62 -3.64 6.15
N GLN A 28 -9.49 -4.32 5.99
CA GLN A 28 -8.22 -3.69 5.61
C GLN A 28 -8.29 -3.04 4.22
N ALA A 29 -8.89 -3.74 3.25
CA ALA A 29 -9.10 -3.19 1.91
C ALA A 29 -10.03 -1.98 1.93
N HIS A 30 -11.08 -2.01 2.75
CA HIS A 30 -12.00 -0.88 2.94
C HIS A 30 -11.28 0.36 3.48
N CYS A 31 -10.45 0.21 4.53
CA CYS A 31 -9.66 1.31 5.09
C CYS A 31 -8.72 1.94 4.04
N LEU A 32 -8.06 1.12 3.21
CA LEU A 32 -7.23 1.62 2.12
C LEU A 32 -8.07 2.34 1.06
N GLY A 33 -9.25 1.80 0.72
CA GLY A 33 -10.17 2.41 -0.24
C GLY A 33 -10.66 3.79 0.20
N ILE A 34 -10.91 3.99 1.49
CA ILE A 34 -11.25 5.31 2.05
C ILE A 34 -10.10 6.29 1.79
N ILE A 35 -8.86 5.92 2.11
CA ILE A 35 -7.70 6.81 1.92
C ILE A 35 -7.38 7.03 0.44
N ASP A 36 -7.62 6.06 -0.43
CA ASP A 36 -7.49 6.25 -1.89
C ASP A 36 -8.48 7.28 -2.41
N HIS A 37 -9.73 7.18 -1.96
CA HIS A 37 -10.77 8.14 -2.31
C HIS A 37 -10.44 9.53 -1.78
N LEU A 38 -10.01 9.64 -0.52
CA LEU A 38 -9.54 10.89 0.06
C LEU A 38 -8.38 11.50 -0.72
N ALA A 39 -7.35 10.70 -1.04
CA ALA A 39 -6.21 11.15 -1.82
C ALA A 39 -6.63 11.69 -3.20
N ALA A 40 -7.59 11.04 -3.85
CA ALA A 40 -8.14 11.49 -5.13
C ALA A 40 -8.90 12.83 -4.98
N LYS A 41 -9.74 12.98 -3.93
CA LYS A 41 -10.45 14.23 -3.64
C LYS A 41 -9.51 15.40 -3.38
N ILE A 42 -8.46 15.16 -2.58
CA ILE A 42 -7.46 16.19 -2.26
C ILE A 42 -6.70 16.59 -3.53
N ARG A 43 -6.19 15.62 -4.30
CA ARG A 43 -5.42 15.91 -5.52
C ARG A 43 -6.23 16.53 -6.64
N ALA A 44 -7.51 16.30 -6.69
CA ALA A 44 -8.40 17.00 -7.63
C ALA A 44 -8.42 18.53 -7.39
N ARG A 45 -8.11 18.99 -6.18
CA ARG A 45 -8.07 20.39 -5.76
C ARG A 45 -6.65 20.92 -5.57
N CYS A 46 -5.75 20.03 -5.16
CA CYS A 46 -4.37 20.31 -4.86
C CYS A 46 -3.48 19.17 -5.42
N PRO A 47 -3.12 19.19 -6.73
CA PRO A 47 -2.43 18.09 -7.41
C PRO A 47 -1.09 17.70 -6.78
N GLU A 48 -0.40 18.65 -6.16
CA GLU A 48 0.92 18.48 -5.54
C GLU A 48 0.85 17.85 -4.14
N ALA A 49 -0.34 17.55 -3.63
CA ALA A 49 -0.54 17.00 -2.28
C ALA A 49 0.10 15.62 -2.11
N VAL A 50 0.97 15.51 -1.10
CA VAL A 50 1.68 14.28 -0.73
C VAL A 50 1.33 13.84 0.69
N TYR A 51 1.12 14.78 1.61
CA TYR A 51 0.83 14.49 3.02
C TYR A 51 -0.37 15.29 3.53
N VAL A 52 -1.08 14.70 4.47
CA VAL A 52 -2.01 15.41 5.36
C VAL A 52 -1.40 15.44 6.75
N ALA A 53 -1.26 16.64 7.32
CA ALA A 53 -0.82 16.82 8.70
C ALA A 53 -2.04 16.79 9.62
N PHE A 54 -2.01 15.94 10.63
CA PHE A 54 -3.11 15.76 11.56
C PHE A 54 -2.62 15.40 12.96
N ASP A 55 -3.46 15.59 13.95
CA ASP A 55 -3.33 15.03 15.29
C ASP A 55 -4.52 14.13 15.61
N ARG A 56 -4.31 13.18 16.48
CA ARG A 56 -5.34 12.30 17.01
C ARG A 56 -5.30 12.34 18.53
N SER A 57 -6.22 13.08 19.13
CA SER A 57 -6.30 13.19 20.59
C SER A 57 -6.70 11.86 21.24
N GLY A 58 -5.98 11.48 22.32
CA GLY A 58 -5.94 10.12 22.87
C GLY A 58 -7.28 9.58 23.39
N GLU A 59 -8.12 10.37 24.09
CA GLU A 59 -9.31 9.84 24.76
C GLU A 59 -10.52 9.72 23.83
N HIS A 60 -10.71 10.64 22.89
CA HIS A 60 -11.92 10.68 22.04
C HIS A 60 -11.68 10.17 20.61
N ARG A 61 -10.45 9.83 20.26
CA ARG A 61 -10.07 9.38 18.90
C ARG A 61 -10.45 10.35 17.79
N THR A 62 -10.74 11.60 18.14
CA THR A 62 -11.03 12.66 17.19
C THR A 62 -9.76 13.08 16.46
N VAL A 63 -9.89 13.27 15.16
CA VAL A 63 -8.81 13.77 14.30
C VAL A 63 -8.97 15.28 14.17
N THR A 64 -7.85 15.99 14.33
CA THR A 64 -7.73 17.40 13.98
C THR A 64 -6.77 17.49 12.79
N VAL A 65 -7.23 18.04 11.70
CA VAL A 65 -6.41 18.26 10.50
C VAL A 65 -5.80 19.65 10.58
N TYR A 66 -4.48 19.72 10.40
CA TYR A 66 -3.73 20.99 10.38
C TYR A 66 -3.56 21.53 8.98
N GLY A 67 -3.53 20.65 7.96
CA GLY A 67 -3.38 21.06 6.58
C GLY A 67 -2.80 19.98 5.67
N VAL A 68 -2.44 20.40 4.46
CA VAL A 68 -1.91 19.55 3.39
C VAL A 68 -0.54 20.07 2.96
N LEU A 69 0.38 19.14 2.68
CA LEU A 69 1.76 19.44 2.32
C LEU A 69 2.14 18.74 1.00
N GLY A 70 3.00 19.40 0.21
CA GLY A 70 3.59 18.85 -1.02
C GLY A 70 4.83 18.00 -0.80
N GLU A 71 5.51 18.20 0.34
CA GLU A 71 6.72 17.46 0.70
C GLU A 71 6.80 17.23 2.21
N GLN A 72 7.70 16.36 2.64
CA GLN A 72 7.91 16.13 4.06
C GLN A 72 8.56 17.36 4.71
N PRO A 73 7.98 17.91 5.79
CA PRO A 73 8.56 19.07 6.46
C PRO A 73 9.92 18.75 7.07
N SER A 74 10.83 19.71 6.96
CA SER A 74 12.12 19.66 7.62
C SER A 74 12.06 20.39 8.96
N PRO A 75 12.70 19.90 10.03
CA PRO A 75 12.77 20.62 11.31
C PRO A 75 13.53 21.96 11.23
N LEU A 76 14.28 22.18 10.15
CA LEU A 76 15.11 23.38 9.94
C LEU A 76 14.52 24.38 8.93
N ALA A 77 13.37 24.07 8.34
CA ALA A 77 12.72 24.91 7.34
C ALA A 77 11.26 25.22 7.71
N ALA A 78 10.72 26.30 7.17
CA ALA A 78 9.29 26.57 7.26
C ALA A 78 8.49 25.39 6.69
N CYS A 79 7.35 25.09 7.32
CA CYS A 79 6.50 23.99 6.88
C CYS A 79 5.98 24.26 5.45
N PRO A 80 6.16 23.34 4.49
CA PRO A 80 5.80 23.57 3.08
C PRO A 80 4.28 23.35 2.88
N TRP A 81 3.47 24.17 3.52
CA TRP A 81 2.01 24.11 3.41
C TRP A 81 1.55 24.42 1.99
N LEU A 82 0.72 23.53 1.45
CA LEU A 82 -0.12 23.82 0.29
C LEU A 82 -1.49 24.36 0.75
N TRP A 83 -1.87 23.99 1.97
CA TRP A 83 -3.05 24.48 2.67
C TRP A 83 -2.83 24.26 4.18
N ASP A 84 -3.01 25.28 4.99
CA ASP A 84 -2.77 25.24 6.44
C ASP A 84 -4.04 25.06 7.30
N GLY A 85 -5.19 24.77 6.66
CA GLY A 85 -6.46 24.57 7.35
C GLY A 85 -7.12 25.86 7.85
N THR A 86 -6.39 26.97 7.92
CA THR A 86 -6.91 28.27 8.36
C THR A 86 -7.14 29.26 7.21
N GLU A 87 -6.61 28.96 6.04
CA GLU A 87 -6.69 29.78 4.85
C GLU A 87 -8.14 29.85 4.33
N THR A 88 -8.73 31.04 4.31
CA THR A 88 -10.09 31.24 3.82
C THR A 88 -10.13 31.25 2.30
N GLY A 89 -11.11 30.52 1.74
CA GLY A 89 -11.33 30.48 0.29
C GLY A 89 -10.44 29.46 -0.47
N HIS A 90 -9.63 28.67 0.22
CA HIS A 90 -8.91 27.59 -0.41
C HIS A 90 -9.85 26.44 -0.83
N PRO A 91 -9.68 25.82 -2.01
CA PRO A 91 -10.57 24.76 -2.49
C PRO A 91 -10.71 23.54 -1.56
N LEU A 92 -9.73 23.28 -0.69
CA LEU A 92 -9.80 22.19 0.29
C LEU A 92 -10.76 22.47 1.45
N ASN A 93 -11.14 23.73 1.71
CA ASN A 93 -12.13 24.07 2.73
C ASN A 93 -13.50 23.44 2.44
N GLU A 94 -13.83 23.18 1.17
CA GLU A 94 -15.07 22.52 0.77
C GLU A 94 -15.16 21.06 1.22
N ILE A 95 -14.01 20.42 1.48
CA ILE A 95 -13.91 19.01 1.85
C ILE A 95 -13.22 18.78 3.19
N ASP A 96 -13.01 19.82 3.99
CA ASP A 96 -12.32 19.71 5.29
C ASP A 96 -12.97 18.66 6.20
N SER A 97 -14.30 18.70 6.36
CA SER A 97 -15.05 17.71 7.14
C SER A 97 -14.88 16.29 6.58
N ASP A 98 -14.83 16.12 5.27
CA ASP A 98 -14.60 14.82 4.63
C ASP A 98 -13.20 14.31 4.95
N ILE A 99 -12.18 15.20 4.92
CA ILE A 99 -10.79 14.83 5.25
C ILE A 99 -10.73 14.29 6.69
N ILE A 100 -11.34 14.99 7.63
CA ILE A 100 -11.39 14.58 9.04
C ILE A 100 -12.04 13.19 9.17
N LEU A 101 -13.26 13.04 8.64
CA LEU A 101 -14.04 11.80 8.77
C LEU A 101 -13.37 10.62 8.09
N ASP A 102 -12.85 10.80 6.88
CA ASP A 102 -12.17 9.73 6.13
C ASP A 102 -10.91 9.24 6.88
N ILE A 103 -10.13 10.15 7.50
CA ILE A 103 -8.96 9.78 8.32
C ILE A 103 -9.42 9.06 9.60
N GLU A 104 -10.44 9.53 10.29
CA GLU A 104 -10.99 8.89 11.48
C GLU A 104 -11.40 7.44 11.19
N TYR A 105 -12.23 7.24 10.15
CA TYR A 105 -12.70 5.91 9.76
C TYR A 105 -11.56 4.99 9.31
N ALA A 106 -10.63 5.50 8.54
CA ALA A 106 -9.51 4.70 8.04
C ALA A 106 -8.54 4.27 9.15
N LEU A 107 -8.39 5.07 10.22
CA LEU A 107 -7.52 4.79 11.36
C LEU A 107 -8.27 4.16 12.56
N LEU A 108 -9.59 3.97 12.48
CA LEU A 108 -10.39 3.42 13.58
C LEU A 108 -9.96 2.01 13.96
N PRO A 109 -9.80 1.05 13.03
CA PRO A 109 -9.32 -0.28 13.39
C PRO A 109 -7.83 -0.25 13.77
N PRO A 110 -7.44 -0.84 14.91
CA PRO A 110 -6.02 -0.96 15.29
C PRO A 110 -5.19 -1.73 14.25
N THR A 111 -5.85 -2.59 13.49
CA THR A 111 -5.26 -3.42 12.43
C THR A 111 -5.30 -2.78 11.04
N SER A 112 -5.72 -1.52 10.95
CA SER A 112 -5.78 -0.81 9.68
C SER A 112 -4.40 -0.71 9.03
N PRO A 113 -4.26 -1.06 7.73
CA PRO A 113 -3.01 -0.90 7.00
C PRO A 113 -2.63 0.57 6.79
N VAL A 114 -3.57 1.49 7.00
CA VAL A 114 -3.35 2.94 6.90
C VAL A 114 -2.35 3.43 7.96
N TRP A 115 -2.23 2.74 9.11
CA TRP A 115 -1.21 3.06 10.10
C TRP A 115 0.22 2.98 9.55
N ALA A 116 0.47 2.17 8.53
CA ALA A 116 1.77 2.10 7.86
C ALA A 116 2.07 3.34 7.00
N LEU A 117 1.07 4.16 6.69
CA LEU A 117 1.20 5.44 5.98
C LEU A 117 1.38 6.62 6.94
N VAL A 118 1.19 6.40 8.24
CA VAL A 118 1.33 7.46 9.26
C VAL A 118 2.78 7.55 9.70
N ARG A 119 3.31 8.77 9.70
CA ARG A 119 4.67 9.11 10.14
C ARG A 119 4.61 10.23 11.17
N ARG A 120 5.64 10.32 12.01
CA ARG A 120 5.80 11.46 12.89
C ARG A 120 6.14 12.71 12.07
N ASN A 121 5.47 13.81 12.34
CA ASN A 121 5.83 15.09 11.77
C ASN A 121 7.03 15.67 12.50
N THR A 122 8.15 15.86 11.81
CA THR A 122 9.38 16.42 12.40
C THR A 122 9.41 17.94 12.40
N GLY A 123 8.51 18.58 11.63
CA GLY A 123 8.40 20.04 11.55
C GLY A 123 7.34 20.65 12.48
N MET A 124 6.53 19.82 13.14
CA MET A 124 5.47 20.28 14.03
C MET A 124 5.29 19.27 15.17
N ASP A 125 5.60 19.68 16.39
CA ASP A 125 5.52 18.82 17.58
C ASP A 125 4.10 18.32 17.85
N GLY A 126 4.00 17.03 18.19
CA GLY A 126 2.75 16.37 18.54
C GLY A 126 1.87 15.97 17.34
N SER A 127 2.20 16.38 16.12
CA SER A 127 1.41 16.03 14.94
C SER A 127 1.96 14.80 14.21
N SER A 128 1.12 14.20 13.38
CA SER A 128 1.41 13.09 12.50
C SER A 128 1.22 13.49 11.03
N LEU A 129 1.90 12.81 10.14
CA LEU A 129 1.74 12.95 8.70
C LEU A 129 1.13 11.67 8.14
N LEU A 130 0.00 11.78 7.47
CA LEU A 130 -0.56 10.72 6.64
C LEU A 130 0.00 10.89 5.22
N GLU A 131 0.81 9.93 4.78
CA GLU A 131 1.27 9.87 3.39
C GLU A 131 0.11 9.46 2.49
N LEU A 132 -0.28 10.32 1.57
CA LEU A 132 -1.33 10.03 0.60
C LEU A 132 -0.85 8.96 -0.39
N PRO A 133 -1.57 7.84 -0.56
CA PRO A 133 -1.16 6.79 -1.47
C PRO A 133 -1.07 7.31 -2.92
N PRO A 134 -0.15 6.78 -3.74
CA PRO A 134 -0.06 7.16 -5.15
C PRO A 134 -1.35 6.78 -5.88
N ALA A 135 -1.71 7.56 -6.90
CA ALA A 135 -2.90 7.29 -7.72
C ALA A 135 -2.84 5.91 -8.39
N ASP A 136 -1.65 5.47 -8.81
CA ASP A 136 -1.39 4.14 -9.33
C ASP A 136 -0.20 3.51 -8.58
N ARG A 137 -0.49 2.53 -7.72
CA ARG A 137 0.52 1.81 -6.94
C ARG A 137 1.42 0.94 -7.81
N ALA A 138 0.87 0.36 -8.87
CA ALA A 138 1.66 -0.49 -9.77
C ALA A 138 2.63 0.36 -10.60
N ALA A 139 2.20 1.54 -11.05
CA ALA A 139 3.07 2.50 -11.72
C ALA A 139 4.19 2.98 -10.76
N ARG A 140 3.87 3.27 -9.50
CA ARG A 140 4.88 3.67 -8.52
C ARG A 140 5.87 2.55 -8.20
N VAL A 141 5.42 1.29 -8.12
CA VAL A 141 6.31 0.13 -8.02
C VAL A 141 7.22 0.05 -9.24
N ALA A 142 6.67 0.22 -10.45
CA ALA A 142 7.45 0.21 -11.68
C ALA A 142 8.54 1.29 -11.69
N GLU A 143 8.20 2.51 -11.29
CA GLU A 143 9.16 3.62 -11.20
C GLU A 143 10.32 3.29 -10.23
N LEU A 144 10.01 2.83 -9.03
CA LEU A 144 11.01 2.48 -8.03
C LEU A 144 11.92 1.33 -8.50
N ILE A 145 11.36 0.31 -9.14
CA ILE A 145 12.13 -0.82 -9.67
C ILE A 145 12.99 -0.39 -10.85
N ARG A 146 12.44 0.36 -11.81
CA ARG A 146 13.18 0.81 -13.00
C ARG A 146 14.28 1.80 -12.69
N GLY A 147 14.20 2.51 -11.57
CA GLY A 147 15.32 3.32 -11.07
C GLY A 147 16.59 2.50 -10.79
N HIS A 148 16.47 1.19 -10.55
CA HIS A 148 17.58 0.25 -10.31
C HIS A 148 17.72 -0.81 -11.42
N HIS A 149 16.62 -1.14 -12.07
CA HIS A 149 16.48 -2.17 -13.12
C HIS A 149 15.70 -1.59 -14.31
N PRO A 150 16.33 -0.79 -15.19
CA PRO A 150 15.62 -0.04 -16.25
C PRO A 150 14.83 -0.93 -17.23
N ALA A 151 15.29 -2.16 -17.48
CA ALA A 151 14.62 -3.12 -18.37
C ALA A 151 13.55 -3.98 -17.66
N ALA A 152 13.18 -3.65 -16.42
CA ALA A 152 12.23 -4.46 -15.67
C ALA A 152 10.82 -4.39 -16.28
N THR A 153 10.23 -5.57 -16.53
CA THR A 153 8.88 -5.76 -17.03
C THR A 153 7.92 -6.32 -15.99
N ALA A 154 8.47 -7.05 -15.00
CA ALA A 154 7.71 -7.62 -13.90
C ALA A 154 8.58 -7.82 -12.67
N VAL A 155 7.95 -8.02 -11.52
CA VAL A 155 8.62 -8.44 -10.29
C VAL A 155 7.95 -9.67 -9.69
N ILE A 156 8.75 -10.53 -9.06
CA ILE A 156 8.25 -11.65 -8.27
C ILE A 156 8.03 -11.14 -6.85
N VAL A 157 6.81 -11.31 -6.36
CA VAL A 157 6.38 -10.84 -5.05
C VAL A 157 5.94 -12.02 -4.19
N ASP A 158 6.30 -12.00 -2.91
CA ASP A 158 5.96 -13.01 -1.92
C ASP A 158 5.17 -12.36 -0.78
N SER A 159 3.93 -12.82 -0.57
CA SER A 159 3.02 -12.29 0.46
C SER A 159 3.06 -13.08 1.78
N ARG A 160 3.89 -14.13 1.91
CA ARG A 160 3.91 -15.03 3.08
C ARG A 160 4.26 -14.34 4.40
N ALA A 161 4.99 -13.25 4.36
CA ALA A 161 5.46 -12.54 5.54
C ALA A 161 4.52 -11.43 6.04
N GLY A 162 3.22 -11.47 5.66
CA GLY A 162 2.23 -10.46 6.08
C GLY A 162 2.36 -9.09 5.41
N GLY A 163 3.30 -8.95 4.48
CA GLY A 163 3.50 -7.79 3.62
C GLY A 163 4.18 -8.25 2.34
N GLY A 164 3.78 -7.76 1.19
CA GLY A 164 4.38 -8.16 -0.07
C GLY A 164 5.87 -7.81 -0.11
N ARG A 165 6.73 -8.78 -0.39
CA ARG A 165 8.16 -8.56 -0.57
C ARG A 165 8.56 -8.85 -2.01
N VAL A 166 9.34 -7.97 -2.61
CA VAL A 166 9.96 -8.23 -3.91
C VAL A 166 11.14 -9.19 -3.72
N VAL A 167 11.04 -10.38 -4.33
CA VAL A 167 12.05 -11.44 -4.22
C VAL A 167 12.80 -11.68 -5.52
N GLY A 168 12.37 -11.09 -6.63
CA GLY A 168 13.04 -11.14 -7.92
C GLY A 168 12.52 -10.08 -8.86
N VAL A 169 13.33 -9.71 -9.84
CA VAL A 169 12.98 -8.79 -10.93
C VAL A 169 13.12 -9.53 -12.25
N ILE A 170 12.16 -9.36 -13.15
CA ILE A 170 12.19 -9.90 -14.51
C ILE A 170 12.51 -8.74 -15.44
N GLU A 171 13.59 -8.88 -16.17
CA GLU A 171 14.03 -7.91 -17.16
C GLU A 171 13.77 -8.42 -18.58
N GLU A 172 13.40 -7.52 -19.46
CA GLU A 172 13.32 -7.82 -20.89
C GLU A 172 14.69 -8.18 -21.43
N ARG A 173 14.77 -9.27 -22.18
CA ARG A 173 16.01 -9.72 -22.81
C ARG A 173 15.96 -9.46 -24.30
N THR A 174 17.01 -8.84 -24.80
CA THR A 174 17.18 -8.55 -26.23
C THR A 174 17.62 -9.78 -27.06
N ASP A 175 17.99 -10.90 -26.39
CA ASP A 175 18.51 -12.11 -27.03
C ASP A 175 17.41 -13.16 -27.36
N GLY A 176 16.14 -12.84 -27.18
CA GLY A 176 15.00 -13.72 -27.46
C GLY A 176 14.85 -14.95 -26.55
N LYS A 177 15.71 -15.06 -25.51
CA LYS A 177 15.61 -16.15 -24.52
C LYS A 177 14.55 -15.84 -23.47
N VAL A 178 14.01 -16.89 -22.87
CA VAL A 178 13.07 -16.76 -21.75
C VAL A 178 13.71 -15.89 -20.66
N PRO A 179 13.01 -14.84 -20.19
CA PRO A 179 13.53 -13.97 -19.15
C PRO A 179 13.86 -14.78 -17.89
N ALA A 180 15.12 -14.70 -17.44
CA ALA A 180 15.50 -15.27 -16.16
C ALA A 180 15.36 -14.19 -15.07
N PRO A 181 14.79 -14.53 -13.89
CA PRO A 181 14.67 -13.55 -12.83
C PRO A 181 16.04 -13.16 -12.27
N VAL A 182 16.24 -11.87 -12.07
CA VAL A 182 17.34 -11.38 -11.25
C VAL A 182 16.97 -11.64 -9.79
N ALA A 183 17.59 -12.63 -9.18
CA ALA A 183 17.35 -12.97 -7.79
C ALA A 183 17.92 -11.89 -6.86
N ARG A 184 17.18 -11.54 -5.81
CA ARG A 184 17.58 -10.57 -4.78
C ARG A 184 18.06 -9.24 -5.38
N PRO A 185 17.16 -8.46 -5.99
CA PRO A 185 17.51 -7.17 -6.54
C PRO A 185 18.22 -6.31 -5.49
N ARG A 186 19.30 -5.65 -5.86
CA ARG A 186 20.03 -4.75 -4.97
C ARG A 186 19.29 -3.42 -4.90
N LEU A 187 18.43 -3.29 -3.92
CA LEU A 187 17.67 -2.08 -3.63
C LEU A 187 18.23 -1.41 -2.38
N SER A 188 18.11 -0.09 -2.29
CA SER A 188 18.37 0.58 -1.03
C SER A 188 17.32 0.18 0.01
N ARG A 189 17.65 0.23 1.30
CA ARG A 189 16.70 -0.10 2.38
C ARG A 189 15.40 0.72 2.27
N ALA A 190 15.51 2.01 2.01
CA ALA A 190 14.35 2.88 1.85
C ALA A 190 13.46 2.47 0.67
N CYS A 191 14.06 2.05 -0.45
CA CYS A 191 13.36 1.54 -1.61
C CYS A 191 12.67 0.20 -1.30
N ASP A 192 13.35 -0.73 -0.64
CA ASP A 192 12.79 -2.04 -0.25
C ASP A 192 11.61 -1.87 0.72
N ASP A 193 11.72 -0.97 1.71
CA ASP A 193 10.64 -0.65 2.65
C ASP A 193 9.42 -0.02 1.93
N ALA A 194 9.65 0.89 0.97
CA ALA A 194 8.58 1.50 0.18
C ALA A 194 7.89 0.48 -0.72
N LEU A 195 8.65 -0.36 -1.41
CA LEU A 195 8.13 -1.44 -2.26
C LEU A 195 7.31 -2.44 -1.44
N THR A 196 7.81 -2.86 -0.28
CA THR A 196 7.10 -3.80 0.60
C THR A 196 5.72 -3.27 0.97
N ARG A 197 5.61 -1.98 1.34
CA ARG A 197 4.32 -1.36 1.65
C ARG A 197 3.39 -1.29 0.43
N LEU A 198 3.89 -0.82 -0.71
CA LEU A 198 3.09 -0.69 -1.94
C LEU A 198 2.58 -2.05 -2.44
N VAL A 199 3.45 -3.06 -2.46
CA VAL A 199 3.10 -4.41 -2.90
C VAL A 199 2.08 -5.04 -1.96
N ALA A 200 2.22 -4.87 -0.63
CA ALA A 200 1.23 -5.35 0.33
C ALA A 200 -0.16 -4.74 0.06
N GLN A 201 -0.23 -3.45 -0.25
CA GLN A 201 -1.47 -2.78 -0.59
C GLN A 201 -2.07 -3.29 -1.91
N VAL A 202 -1.25 -3.59 -2.92
CA VAL A 202 -1.72 -4.21 -4.17
C VAL A 202 -2.38 -5.57 -3.91
N PHE A 203 -1.84 -6.38 -3.00
CA PHE A 203 -2.46 -7.65 -2.61
C PHE A 203 -3.79 -7.50 -1.88
N LEU A 204 -3.96 -6.43 -1.11
CA LEU A 204 -5.20 -6.16 -0.37
C LEU A 204 -6.31 -5.59 -1.26
N LEU A 205 -5.96 -4.81 -2.27
CA LEU A 205 -6.90 -4.15 -3.17
C LEU A 205 -7.25 -5.07 -4.34
N SER A 206 -8.34 -5.82 -4.21
CA SER A 206 -8.78 -6.84 -5.17
C SER A 206 -8.77 -6.38 -6.64
N PRO A 207 -9.30 -5.18 -7.02
CA PRO A 207 -9.24 -4.72 -8.41
C PRO A 207 -7.81 -4.54 -8.95
N LEU A 208 -6.86 -4.16 -8.09
CA LEU A 208 -5.45 -4.05 -8.47
C LEU A 208 -4.79 -5.43 -8.52
N ALA A 209 -5.10 -6.30 -7.57
CA ALA A 209 -4.61 -7.68 -7.57
C ALA A 209 -5.02 -8.41 -8.86
N ASP A 210 -6.29 -8.33 -9.25
CA ASP A 210 -6.79 -8.98 -10.46
C ASP A 210 -6.17 -8.41 -11.74
N ARG A 211 -5.87 -7.12 -11.74
CA ARG A 211 -5.30 -6.43 -12.91
C ARG A 211 -3.82 -6.71 -13.13
N HIS A 212 -3.03 -6.71 -12.07
CA HIS A 212 -1.57 -6.71 -12.15
C HIS A 212 -0.91 -7.99 -11.65
N LEU A 213 -1.54 -8.73 -10.74
CA LEU A 213 -0.98 -9.96 -10.22
C LEU A 213 -1.34 -11.16 -11.11
N ARG A 214 -0.33 -11.97 -11.42
CA ARG A 214 -0.47 -13.21 -12.20
C ARG A 214 0.15 -14.37 -11.44
N ALA A 215 -0.35 -15.58 -11.75
CA ALA A 215 0.32 -16.80 -11.33
C ALA A 215 1.70 -16.87 -12.00
N ILE A 216 2.68 -17.42 -11.29
CA ILE A 216 3.99 -17.68 -11.88
C ILE A 216 3.85 -18.85 -12.87
N PRO A 217 4.34 -18.75 -14.11
CA PRO A 217 4.37 -19.85 -15.07
C PRO A 217 5.08 -21.08 -14.50
N ARG A 218 4.60 -22.29 -14.81
CA ARG A 218 5.13 -23.56 -14.26
C ARG A 218 6.58 -23.84 -14.68
N ASP A 219 6.96 -23.35 -15.83
CA ASP A 219 8.30 -23.48 -16.44
C ASP A 219 9.29 -22.43 -15.91
N PHE A 220 8.83 -21.56 -15.04
CA PHE A 220 9.65 -20.50 -14.47
C PHE A 220 10.52 -21.04 -13.32
N THR A 221 11.84 -20.98 -13.49
CA THR A 221 12.78 -21.41 -12.46
C THR A 221 12.78 -20.40 -11.30
N HIS A 222 12.17 -20.77 -10.19
CA HIS A 222 12.14 -19.91 -9.01
C HIS A 222 13.52 -19.85 -8.34
N PRO A 223 14.06 -18.65 -8.02
CA PRO A 223 15.40 -18.51 -7.44
C PRO A 223 15.55 -19.11 -6.03
N TYR A 224 14.47 -19.55 -5.40
CA TYR A 224 14.44 -20.10 -4.05
C TYR A 224 13.95 -21.55 -3.95
N GLY A 225 13.95 -22.29 -5.08
CA GLY A 225 13.56 -23.71 -5.07
C GLY A 225 12.08 -23.98 -5.30
N SER A 226 11.73 -25.23 -5.30
CA SER A 226 10.66 -25.89 -6.04
C SER A 226 9.21 -25.74 -5.56
N SER A 227 8.85 -24.94 -4.59
CA SER A 227 7.43 -24.78 -4.21
C SER A 227 6.97 -23.35 -4.43
N VAL A 228 6.47 -23.07 -5.63
CA VAL A 228 5.68 -21.87 -5.89
C VAL A 228 4.35 -22.02 -5.17
N SER A 229 4.22 -21.41 -4.00
CA SER A 229 2.94 -21.35 -3.29
C SER A 229 2.03 -20.32 -3.94
N ASP A 230 0.72 -20.43 -3.73
CA ASP A 230 -0.26 -19.43 -4.17
C ASP A 230 -0.01 -18.02 -3.62
N GLN A 231 0.92 -17.89 -2.68
CA GLN A 231 1.32 -16.64 -2.06
C GLN A 231 2.46 -15.94 -2.80
N VAL A 232 3.09 -16.61 -3.78
CA VAL A 232 4.09 -16.01 -4.66
C VAL A 232 3.45 -15.71 -6.00
N ARG A 233 3.51 -14.46 -6.42
CA ARG A 233 2.85 -13.94 -7.62
C ARG A 233 3.84 -13.16 -8.48
N LEU A 234 3.48 -13.03 -9.74
CA LEU A 234 4.12 -12.13 -10.67
C LEU A 234 3.33 -10.82 -10.69
N LEU A 235 3.96 -9.71 -10.32
CA LEU A 235 3.40 -8.38 -10.48
C LEU A 235 3.91 -7.78 -11.79
N LEU A 236 2.99 -7.61 -12.76
CA LEU A 236 3.32 -6.96 -14.02
C LEU A 236 3.50 -5.47 -13.80
N LEU A 237 4.59 -4.93 -14.31
CA LEU A 237 4.87 -3.50 -14.26
C LEU A 237 4.23 -2.82 -15.46
N PRO A 238 3.42 -1.75 -15.27
CA PRO A 238 2.89 -0.96 -16.38
C PRO A 238 4.01 -0.48 -17.29
N THR A 239 3.74 -0.42 -18.58
CA THR A 239 4.63 0.28 -19.52
C THR A 239 4.67 1.77 -19.18
N ALA A 240 5.85 2.36 -19.30
CA ALA A 240 6.03 3.79 -19.09
C ALA A 240 5.29 4.59 -20.15
#